data_c309fe4df2192597a11791e94c42b9d8
#
_entry.id   c309fe4df2192597a11791e94c42b9d8
#
_cell.length_a   1.000
_cell.length_b   1.000
_cell.length_c   1.000
_cell.angle_alpha   90.00
_cell.angle_beta   90.00
_cell.angle_gamma   90.00
#
_symmetry.space_group_name_H-M   'P 1'
#
loop_
_entity.id
_entity.type
_entity.pdbx_description
1 polymer ?
#
loop_
_entity_poly.entity_id
_entity_poly.type
_entity_poly.pdbx_seq_one_letter_code
_entity_poly.pdbx_strand_id
1 'polypeptide(L)'
;FEDLGSKIQKTIDTATAEVLKQADVPHADIVIACTSTDEMNMISCLLATRLGAPPTIARVRNPLYYRQMELLKEDLHLSMAVNPELAAANEISRMLLFPEANKVESFMKGRVELVEFPISETSPIVGLTLAEINKKYEFQILVCAIKRGEQVYIPDGNFVIEKGDRMHVVASHQNLKSFFRALGHKEEKVKKVMICGGGHVCFYLAVQLQQAGMQVKI
;
A
#
# COMPACT_ATOMS: atom_id res chain seq x y z
N PHE A 1 -4.65 33.69 4.30
CA PHE A 1 -3.82 32.68 4.99
C PHE A 1 -4.01 32.73 6.54
N GLU A 2 -4.04 33.93 7.14
CA GLU A 2 -4.28 34.09 8.60
C GLU A 2 -5.69 33.62 9.01
N ASP A 3 -6.71 33.88 8.20
CA ASP A 3 -8.09 33.43 8.47
C ASP A 3 -8.24 31.90 8.41
N LEU A 4 -7.56 31.23 7.49
CA LEU A 4 -7.56 29.78 7.40
C LEU A 4 -6.85 29.15 8.62
N GLY A 5 -5.72 29.73 9.07
CA GLY A 5 -5.00 29.25 10.24
C GLY A 5 -5.81 29.32 11.53
N SER A 6 -6.55 30.41 11.74
CA SER A 6 -7.41 30.57 12.93
C SER A 6 -8.63 29.63 12.91
N LYS A 7 -9.20 29.35 11.73
CA LYS A 7 -10.28 28.36 11.54
C LYS A 7 -9.78 26.94 11.79
N ILE A 8 -8.57 26.60 11.32
CA ILE A 8 -7.93 25.29 11.55
C ILE A 8 -7.70 25.10 13.06
N GLN A 9 -7.16 26.11 13.77
CA GLN A 9 -6.87 25.99 15.19
C GLN A 9 -8.14 25.76 16.03
N LYS A 10 -9.25 26.45 15.71
CA LYS A 10 -10.53 26.23 16.39
C LYS A 10 -11.13 24.84 16.16
N THR A 11 -10.82 24.22 15.03
CA THR A 11 -11.36 22.90 14.67
C THR A 11 -10.54 21.77 15.31
N ILE A 12 -9.29 22.01 15.71
CA ILE A 12 -8.40 21.03 16.32
C ILE A 12 -8.78 20.75 17.79
N ASP A 13 -9.31 21.73 18.52
CA ASP A 13 -9.43 21.64 19.98
C ASP A 13 -10.71 20.98 20.50
N THR A 14 -11.80 20.89 19.71
CA THR A 14 -13.04 20.28 20.21
C THR A 14 -13.91 19.74 19.08
N ALA A 15 -13.97 18.43 18.90
CA ALA A 15 -15.01 17.79 18.10
C ALA A 15 -16.36 17.83 18.85
N THR A 16 -16.97 19.00 18.92
CA THR A 16 -18.32 19.16 19.42
C THR A 16 -19.28 19.40 18.24
N ALA A 17 -20.55 19.05 18.43
CA ALA A 17 -21.57 19.32 17.42
C ALA A 17 -21.67 20.82 17.07
N GLU A 18 -21.37 21.71 18.04
CA GLU A 18 -21.38 23.16 17.84
C GLU A 18 -20.27 23.64 16.91
N VAL A 19 -19.04 23.16 17.12
CA VAL A 19 -17.89 23.48 16.26
C VAL A 19 -18.10 22.96 14.84
N LEU A 20 -18.64 21.75 14.70
CA LEU A 20 -18.94 21.17 13.40
C LEU A 20 -20.06 21.93 12.65
N LYS A 21 -21.06 22.43 13.37
CA LYS A 21 -22.09 23.32 12.79
C LYS A 21 -21.51 24.68 12.38
N GLN A 22 -20.65 25.28 13.23
CA GLN A 22 -19.97 26.54 12.88
C GLN A 22 -19.04 26.40 11.65
N ALA A 23 -18.49 25.20 11.44
CA ALA A 23 -17.66 24.85 10.29
C ALA A 23 -18.50 24.49 9.05
N ASP A 24 -19.84 24.63 9.14
CA ASP A 24 -20.77 24.32 8.04
C ASP A 24 -20.67 22.88 7.49
N VAL A 25 -20.37 21.95 8.40
CA VAL A 25 -20.20 20.52 8.07
C VAL A 25 -21.41 19.91 7.34
N PRO A 26 -22.69 20.27 7.61
CA PRO A 26 -23.83 19.73 6.87
C PRO A 26 -23.81 20.01 5.36
N HIS A 27 -23.12 21.05 4.92
CA HIS A 27 -23.02 21.44 3.52
C HIS A 27 -21.67 21.08 2.86
N ALA A 28 -20.81 20.33 3.59
CA ALA A 28 -19.56 19.84 3.03
C ALA A 28 -19.82 18.66 2.10
N ASP A 29 -19.04 18.51 1.02
CA ASP A 29 -19.10 17.34 0.12
C ASP A 29 -18.47 16.09 0.74
N ILE A 30 -17.50 16.28 1.65
CA ILE A 30 -16.78 15.24 2.38
C ILE A 30 -16.23 15.78 3.70
N VAL A 31 -16.21 14.94 4.74
CA VAL A 31 -15.59 15.27 6.02
C VAL A 31 -14.41 14.34 6.28
N ILE A 32 -13.23 14.92 6.53
CA ILE A 32 -12.02 14.16 6.83
C ILE A 32 -11.55 14.55 8.23
N ALA A 33 -11.61 13.58 9.17
CA ALA A 33 -11.12 13.76 10.53
C ALA A 33 -9.70 13.22 10.67
N CYS A 34 -8.74 14.12 10.89
CA CYS A 34 -7.32 13.79 11.06
C CYS A 34 -6.69 14.58 12.21
N THR A 35 -7.38 14.66 13.35
CA THR A 35 -6.95 15.32 14.58
C THR A 35 -5.84 14.53 15.30
N SER A 36 -5.47 14.94 16.51
CA SER A 36 -4.36 14.33 17.26
C SER A 36 -4.62 12.89 17.72
N THR A 37 -5.89 12.49 17.95
CA THR A 37 -6.24 11.16 18.45
C THR A 37 -7.26 10.43 17.57
N ASP A 38 -7.22 9.11 17.61
CA ASP A 38 -8.12 8.27 16.82
C ASP A 38 -9.56 8.36 17.31
N GLU A 39 -9.75 8.44 18.65
CA GLU A 39 -11.05 8.59 19.29
C GLU A 39 -11.74 9.87 18.84
N MET A 40 -10.98 10.98 18.82
CA MET A 40 -11.49 12.26 18.37
C MET A 40 -11.89 12.21 16.89
N ASN A 41 -11.10 11.54 16.05
CA ASN A 41 -11.41 11.38 14.65
C ASN A 41 -12.71 10.57 14.43
N MET A 42 -12.86 9.47 15.16
CA MET A 42 -14.07 8.64 15.09
C MET A 42 -15.32 9.38 15.58
N ILE A 43 -15.21 10.08 16.72
CA ILE A 43 -16.31 10.86 17.29
C ILE A 43 -16.68 12.02 16.36
N SER A 44 -15.70 12.73 15.80
CA SER A 44 -15.97 13.81 14.85
C SER A 44 -16.73 13.33 13.62
N CYS A 45 -16.35 12.19 13.08
CA CYS A 45 -17.08 11.59 11.94
C CYS A 45 -18.49 11.18 12.32
N LEU A 46 -18.69 10.55 13.48
CA LEU A 46 -20.01 10.18 13.99
C LEU A 46 -20.93 11.41 14.14
N LEU A 47 -20.43 12.47 14.78
CA LEU A 47 -21.16 13.71 14.96
C LEU A 47 -21.46 14.40 13.62
N ALA A 48 -20.49 14.44 12.71
CA ALA A 48 -20.67 14.99 11.36
C ALA A 48 -21.81 14.27 10.63
N THR A 49 -21.84 12.95 10.65
CA THR A 49 -22.91 12.15 10.03
C THR A 49 -24.27 12.43 10.66
N ARG A 50 -24.32 12.55 12.01
CA ARG A 50 -25.58 12.91 12.72
C ARG A 50 -26.07 14.33 12.40
N LEU A 51 -25.20 15.20 11.97
CA LEU A 51 -25.53 16.55 11.50
C LEU A 51 -25.94 16.58 10.02
N GLY A 52 -25.98 15.45 9.34
CA GLY A 52 -26.38 15.34 7.94
C GLY A 52 -25.22 15.49 6.96
N ALA A 53 -23.98 15.40 7.43
CA ALA A 53 -22.81 15.42 6.54
C ALA A 53 -22.80 14.23 5.57
N PRO A 54 -22.21 14.41 4.37
CA PRO A 54 -21.96 13.36 3.39
C PRO A 54 -20.89 12.36 3.88
N PRO A 55 -20.27 11.57 2.99
CA PRO A 55 -19.26 10.57 3.36
C PRO A 55 -18.20 11.11 4.30
N THR A 56 -17.88 10.34 5.35
CA THR A 56 -16.87 10.69 6.35
C THR A 56 -15.66 9.77 6.27
N ILE A 57 -14.46 10.33 6.45
CA ILE A 57 -13.19 9.60 6.50
C ILE A 57 -12.51 9.89 7.84
N ALA A 58 -12.15 8.84 8.57
CA ALA A 58 -11.39 8.96 9.82
C ALA A 58 -9.97 8.42 9.67
N ARG A 59 -8.98 9.15 10.19
CA ARG A 59 -7.64 8.60 10.41
C ARG A 59 -7.64 7.77 11.70
N VAL A 60 -7.29 6.48 11.58
CA VAL A 60 -7.22 5.53 12.69
C VAL A 60 -5.88 4.80 12.64
N ARG A 61 -4.99 5.13 13.57
CA ARG A 61 -3.60 4.67 13.59
C ARG A 61 -3.37 3.50 14.53
N ASN A 62 -4.10 3.47 15.64
CA ASN A 62 -3.94 2.45 16.68
C ASN A 62 -4.26 1.07 16.12
N PRO A 63 -3.34 0.09 16.22
CA PRO A 63 -3.57 -1.27 15.72
C PRO A 63 -4.79 -1.97 16.32
N LEU A 64 -5.13 -1.67 17.57
CA LEU A 64 -6.28 -2.26 18.24
C LEU A 64 -7.60 -1.77 17.64
N TYR A 65 -7.71 -0.46 17.42
CA TYR A 65 -8.90 0.13 16.79
C TYR A 65 -9.00 -0.26 15.32
N TYR A 66 -7.90 -0.20 14.58
CA TYR A 66 -7.91 -0.50 13.16
C TYR A 66 -8.34 -1.93 12.85
N ARG A 67 -7.99 -2.90 13.69
CA ARG A 67 -8.45 -4.29 13.55
C ARG A 67 -9.96 -4.44 13.75
N GLN A 68 -10.57 -3.57 14.55
CA GLN A 68 -12.00 -3.59 14.86
C GLN A 68 -12.83 -2.72 13.92
N MET A 69 -12.17 -2.01 12.96
CA MET A 69 -12.86 -1.08 12.08
C MET A 69 -13.95 -1.74 11.21
N GLU A 70 -13.81 -3.01 10.84
CA GLU A 70 -14.85 -3.71 10.08
C GLU A 70 -16.15 -3.84 10.89
N LEU A 71 -16.05 -3.98 12.22
CA LEU A 71 -17.21 -4.02 13.12
C LEU A 71 -17.76 -2.63 13.41
N LEU A 72 -16.88 -1.65 13.63
CA LEU A 72 -17.25 -0.31 14.07
C LEU A 72 -17.69 0.61 12.91
N LYS A 73 -17.32 0.28 11.69
CA LYS A 73 -17.54 1.14 10.53
C LYS A 73 -19.02 1.44 10.28
N GLU A 74 -19.88 0.43 10.42
CA GLU A 74 -21.32 0.57 10.25
C GLU A 74 -21.94 1.41 11.37
N ASP A 75 -21.61 1.12 12.62
CA ASP A 75 -22.14 1.83 13.78
C ASP A 75 -21.69 3.30 13.84
N LEU A 76 -20.47 3.56 13.43
CA LEU A 76 -19.90 4.90 13.34
C LEU A 76 -20.27 5.64 12.05
N HIS A 77 -20.99 4.98 11.15
CA HIS A 77 -21.32 5.50 9.83
C HIS A 77 -20.11 6.06 9.07
N LEU A 78 -18.95 5.38 9.18
CA LEU A 78 -17.74 5.75 8.50
C LEU A 78 -17.72 5.22 7.07
N SER A 79 -17.50 6.11 6.10
CA SER A 79 -17.31 5.69 4.72
C SER A 79 -15.95 5.04 4.52
N MET A 80 -14.90 5.55 5.20
CA MET A 80 -13.56 5.03 5.12
C MET A 80 -12.78 5.28 6.43
N ALA A 81 -11.96 4.31 6.82
CA ALA A 81 -10.89 4.48 7.81
C ALA A 81 -9.53 4.40 7.12
N VAL A 82 -8.64 5.35 7.38
CA VAL A 82 -7.30 5.43 6.80
C VAL A 82 -6.25 5.28 7.90
N ASN A 83 -5.27 4.40 7.65
CA ASN A 83 -4.13 4.20 8.54
C ASN A 83 -2.82 4.49 7.78
N PRO A 84 -2.30 5.72 7.87
CA PRO A 84 -1.07 6.10 7.18
C PRO A 84 0.16 5.32 7.65
N GLU A 85 0.21 4.98 8.93
CA GLU A 85 1.32 4.24 9.53
C GLU A 85 1.39 2.80 9.00
N LEU A 86 0.23 2.15 8.85
CA LEU A 86 0.15 0.84 8.21
C LEU A 86 0.51 0.92 6.73
N ALA A 87 0.05 1.96 6.02
CA ALA A 87 0.40 2.17 4.61
C ALA A 87 1.91 2.34 4.43
N ALA A 88 2.56 3.15 5.29
CA ALA A 88 4.01 3.32 5.28
C ALA A 88 4.75 1.99 5.60
N ALA A 89 4.29 1.24 6.60
CA ALA A 89 4.85 -0.06 6.95
C ALA A 89 4.73 -1.07 5.80
N ASN A 90 3.59 -1.09 5.10
CA ASN A 90 3.37 -1.93 3.93
C ASN A 90 4.36 -1.58 2.81
N GLU A 91 4.62 -0.30 2.57
CA GLU A 91 5.54 0.14 1.54
C GLU A 91 6.99 -0.25 1.85
N ILE A 92 7.44 0.02 3.09
CA ILE A 92 8.78 -0.37 3.55
C ILE A 92 8.95 -1.90 3.48
N SER A 93 7.95 -2.66 3.95
CA SER A 93 7.97 -4.12 3.90
C SER A 93 8.11 -4.64 2.47
N ARG A 94 7.38 -4.05 1.51
CA ARG A 94 7.47 -4.39 0.08
C ARG A 94 8.87 -4.16 -0.48
N MET A 95 9.48 -3.00 -0.19
CA MET A 95 10.85 -2.72 -0.62
C MET A 95 11.87 -3.75 -0.10
N LEU A 96 11.68 -4.24 1.12
CA LEU A 96 12.55 -5.24 1.72
C LEU A 96 12.31 -6.65 1.19
N LEU A 97 11.08 -6.96 0.79
CA LEU A 97 10.69 -8.26 0.24
C LEU A 97 11.02 -8.41 -1.24
N PHE A 98 11.01 -7.31 -1.98
CA PHE A 98 11.27 -7.25 -3.42
C PHE A 98 12.25 -6.13 -3.76
N PRO A 99 13.52 -6.24 -3.36
CA PRO A 99 14.53 -5.20 -3.61
C PRO A 99 14.79 -4.97 -5.10
N GLU A 100 14.50 -5.95 -5.94
CA GLU A 100 14.67 -5.92 -7.41
C GLU A 100 13.53 -5.18 -8.13
N ALA A 101 12.39 -5.01 -7.45
CA ALA A 101 11.22 -4.41 -8.05
C ALA A 101 11.24 -2.88 -7.92
N ASN A 102 11.06 -2.19 -9.04
CA ASN A 102 10.92 -0.73 -9.02
C ASN A 102 9.58 -0.30 -8.40
N LYS A 103 8.55 -1.10 -8.59
CA LYS A 103 7.21 -0.85 -8.09
C LYS A 103 6.50 -2.17 -7.80
N VAL A 104 5.83 -2.24 -6.67
CA VAL A 104 4.98 -3.37 -6.29
C VAL A 104 3.62 -2.85 -5.85
N GLU A 105 2.56 -3.29 -6.49
CA GLU A 105 1.19 -3.01 -6.09
C GLU A 105 0.50 -4.32 -5.68
N SER A 106 -0.09 -4.34 -4.50
CA SER A 106 -0.80 -5.52 -4.00
C SER A 106 -2.30 -5.39 -4.20
N PHE A 107 -2.91 -6.46 -4.69
CA PHE A 107 -4.35 -6.57 -4.90
C PHE A 107 -4.93 -7.71 -4.04
N MET A 108 -6.24 -7.70 -3.84
CA MET A 108 -6.98 -8.75 -3.14
C MET A 108 -6.42 -9.09 -1.75
N LYS A 109 -6.13 -8.05 -0.94
CA LYS A 109 -5.53 -8.19 0.41
C LYS A 109 -4.16 -8.90 0.40
N GLY A 110 -3.33 -8.62 -0.61
CA GLY A 110 -1.96 -9.16 -0.72
C GLY A 110 -1.86 -10.56 -1.33
N ARG A 111 -2.95 -11.10 -1.90
CA ARG A 111 -2.91 -12.41 -2.58
C ARG A 111 -2.28 -12.37 -3.96
N VAL A 112 -2.38 -11.22 -4.61
CA VAL A 112 -1.87 -10.98 -5.96
C VAL A 112 -1.07 -9.69 -5.97
N GLU A 113 0.07 -9.72 -6.61
CA GLU A 113 0.99 -8.58 -6.72
C GLU A 113 1.24 -8.26 -8.18
N LEU A 114 1.18 -6.99 -8.53
CA LEU A 114 1.69 -6.45 -9.79
C LEU A 114 3.07 -5.87 -9.53
N VAL A 115 4.06 -6.41 -10.18
CA VAL A 115 5.46 -6.02 -9.99
C VAL A 115 6.02 -5.47 -11.29
N GLU A 116 6.63 -4.30 -11.22
CA GLU A 116 7.46 -3.72 -12.29
C GLU A 116 8.93 -3.93 -11.98
N PHE A 117 9.66 -4.53 -12.92
CA PHE A 117 11.10 -4.70 -12.79
C PHE A 117 11.81 -4.56 -14.14
N PRO A 118 13.06 -4.06 -14.15
CA PRO A 118 13.86 -3.94 -15.36
C PRO A 118 14.49 -5.27 -15.75
N ILE A 119 14.54 -5.54 -17.03
CA ILE A 119 15.29 -6.67 -17.60
C ILE A 119 16.76 -6.26 -17.75
N SER A 120 17.64 -6.89 -16.96
CA SER A 120 19.08 -6.67 -17.04
C SER A 120 19.67 -7.24 -18.33
N GLU A 121 20.82 -6.73 -18.78
CA GLU A 121 21.53 -7.24 -19.96
C GLU A 121 21.95 -8.71 -19.80
N THR A 122 22.17 -9.17 -18.59
CA THR A 122 22.60 -10.54 -18.26
C THR A 122 21.41 -11.47 -17.97
N SER A 123 20.18 -10.99 -18.11
CA SER A 123 19.00 -11.79 -17.79
C SER A 123 18.86 -12.98 -18.76
N PRO A 124 18.62 -14.20 -18.25
CA PRO A 124 18.52 -15.42 -19.08
C PRO A 124 17.29 -15.48 -19.98
N ILE A 125 16.42 -14.48 -19.91
CA ILE A 125 15.20 -14.38 -20.74
C ILE A 125 15.35 -13.40 -21.92
N VAL A 126 16.46 -12.66 -21.99
CA VAL A 126 16.72 -11.76 -23.13
C VAL A 126 16.86 -12.57 -24.40
N GLY A 127 16.17 -12.12 -25.45
CA GLY A 127 16.12 -12.80 -26.77
C GLY A 127 15.12 -13.95 -26.87
N LEU A 128 14.45 -14.32 -25.78
CA LEU A 128 13.40 -15.34 -25.78
C LEU A 128 12.03 -14.71 -25.96
N THR A 129 11.13 -15.45 -26.57
CA THR A 129 9.70 -15.13 -26.64
C THR A 129 9.02 -15.46 -25.28
N LEU A 130 7.89 -14.84 -24.99
CA LEU A 130 7.12 -15.18 -23.78
C LEU A 130 6.65 -16.64 -23.78
N ALA A 131 6.34 -17.21 -24.94
CA ALA A 131 5.99 -18.63 -25.06
C ALA A 131 7.17 -19.54 -24.71
N GLU A 132 8.39 -19.24 -25.18
CA GLU A 132 9.60 -19.99 -24.83
C GLU A 132 9.94 -19.86 -23.34
N ILE A 133 9.79 -18.68 -22.76
CA ILE A 133 9.97 -18.44 -21.31
C ILE A 133 9.02 -19.32 -20.51
N ASN A 134 7.73 -19.30 -20.86
CA ASN A 134 6.73 -20.09 -20.17
C ASN A 134 6.99 -21.59 -20.29
N LYS A 135 7.37 -22.08 -21.48
CA LYS A 135 7.73 -23.48 -21.71
C LYS A 135 8.97 -23.93 -20.94
N LYS A 136 9.97 -23.04 -20.86
CA LYS A 136 11.26 -23.34 -20.20
C LYS A 136 11.16 -23.39 -18.68
N TYR A 137 10.36 -22.50 -18.08
CA TYR A 137 10.34 -22.27 -16.65
C TYR A 137 9.01 -22.62 -15.97
N GLU A 138 7.95 -22.89 -16.75
CA GLU A 138 6.59 -23.25 -16.26
C GLU A 138 6.06 -22.29 -15.20
N PHE A 139 6.29 -20.98 -15.38
CA PHE A 139 5.88 -19.97 -14.42
C PHE A 139 4.36 -19.75 -14.44
N GLN A 140 3.76 -19.70 -13.27
CA GLN A 140 2.37 -19.25 -13.08
C GLN A 140 2.34 -17.72 -12.88
N ILE A 141 2.71 -17.00 -13.91
CA ILE A 141 2.73 -15.53 -13.94
C ILE A 141 1.98 -15.01 -15.16
N LEU A 142 1.45 -13.82 -15.07
CA LEU A 142 0.86 -13.09 -16.18
C LEU A 142 1.70 -11.85 -16.48
N VAL A 143 2.28 -11.77 -17.67
CA VAL A 143 2.93 -10.56 -18.18
C VAL A 143 1.85 -9.65 -18.74
N CYS A 144 1.56 -8.56 -18.05
CA CYS A 144 0.48 -7.64 -18.42
C CYS A 144 0.91 -6.59 -19.43
N ALA A 145 2.14 -6.09 -19.27
CA ALA A 145 2.68 -5.06 -20.15
C ALA A 145 4.22 -5.12 -20.15
N ILE A 146 4.79 -4.61 -21.22
CA ILE A 146 6.24 -4.38 -21.36
C ILE A 146 6.45 -2.95 -21.82
N LYS A 147 7.22 -2.18 -21.04
CA LYS A 147 7.65 -0.84 -21.44
C LYS A 147 9.06 -0.93 -22.03
N ARG A 148 9.20 -0.52 -23.29
CA ARG A 148 10.47 -0.41 -24.02
C ARG A 148 10.71 1.03 -24.43
N GLY A 149 11.66 1.69 -23.80
CA GLY A 149 11.81 3.13 -23.92
C GLY A 149 10.55 3.88 -23.44
N GLU A 150 9.92 4.65 -24.31
CA GLU A 150 8.66 5.37 -24.01
C GLU A 150 7.41 4.62 -24.49
N GLN A 151 7.57 3.49 -25.19
CA GLN A 151 6.44 2.71 -25.69
C GLN A 151 6.03 1.62 -24.72
N VAL A 152 4.72 1.41 -24.62
CA VAL A 152 4.12 0.34 -23.81
C VAL A 152 3.44 -0.66 -24.74
N TYR A 153 3.79 -1.94 -24.58
CA TYR A 153 3.24 -3.04 -25.33
C TYR A 153 2.40 -3.93 -24.42
N ILE A 154 1.29 -4.42 -24.94
CA ILE A 154 0.55 -5.55 -24.36
C ILE A 154 1.04 -6.79 -25.10
N PRO A 155 1.93 -7.61 -24.50
CA PRO A 155 2.60 -8.66 -25.24
C PRO A 155 1.71 -9.88 -25.45
N ASP A 156 1.91 -10.54 -26.57
CA ASP A 156 1.44 -11.91 -26.82
C ASP A 156 2.55 -12.94 -26.61
N GLY A 157 2.27 -14.21 -26.87
CA GLY A 157 3.24 -15.30 -26.69
C GLY A 157 4.49 -15.19 -27.59
N ASN A 158 4.41 -14.47 -28.71
CA ASN A 158 5.50 -14.32 -29.68
C ASN A 158 6.35 -13.07 -29.39
N PHE A 159 5.99 -12.27 -28.39
CA PHE A 159 6.73 -11.07 -28.04
C PHE A 159 8.13 -11.43 -27.52
N VAL A 160 9.17 -10.90 -28.16
CA VAL A 160 10.57 -11.12 -27.80
C VAL A 160 11.00 -10.11 -26.76
N ILE A 161 11.58 -10.60 -25.67
CA ILE A 161 12.12 -9.76 -24.58
C ILE A 161 13.48 -9.21 -24.97
N GLU A 162 13.67 -7.92 -24.77
CA GLU A 162 14.94 -7.24 -25.03
C GLU A 162 15.54 -6.69 -23.73
N LYS A 163 16.86 -6.43 -23.78
CA LYS A 163 17.55 -5.76 -22.68
C LYS A 163 16.99 -4.36 -22.46
N GLY A 164 16.86 -3.97 -21.21
CA GLY A 164 16.33 -2.66 -20.84
C GLY A 164 14.80 -2.55 -20.87
N ASP A 165 14.09 -3.60 -21.26
CA ASP A 165 12.64 -3.68 -21.09
C ASP A 165 12.27 -3.58 -19.61
N ARG A 166 11.14 -2.93 -19.33
CA ARG A 166 10.49 -2.99 -18.02
C ARG A 166 9.27 -3.88 -18.12
N MET A 167 9.31 -4.98 -17.41
CA MET A 167 8.25 -5.97 -17.43
C MET A 167 7.30 -5.76 -16.25
N HIS A 168 6.00 -5.73 -16.55
CA HIS A 168 4.92 -5.67 -15.56
C HIS A 168 4.27 -7.05 -15.45
N VAL A 169 4.44 -7.68 -14.30
CA VAL A 169 4.02 -9.06 -14.06
C VAL A 169 3.02 -9.13 -12.91
N VAL A 170 1.95 -9.88 -13.11
CA VAL A 170 0.97 -10.22 -12.08
C VAL A 170 1.12 -11.67 -11.68
N ALA A 171 1.32 -11.92 -10.38
CA ALA A 171 1.36 -13.27 -9.83
C ALA A 171 1.16 -13.26 -8.31
N SER A 172 1.06 -14.46 -7.71
CA SER A 172 1.16 -14.63 -6.26
C SER A 172 2.59 -14.37 -5.79
N HIS A 173 2.75 -13.98 -4.52
CA HIS A 173 4.05 -13.77 -3.89
C HIS A 173 5.02 -14.95 -4.10
N GLN A 174 4.52 -16.19 -3.98
CA GLN A 174 5.33 -17.40 -4.13
C GLN A 174 5.82 -17.59 -5.57
N ASN A 175 4.95 -17.32 -6.57
CA ASN A 175 5.29 -17.43 -7.98
C ASN A 175 6.30 -16.36 -8.40
N LEU A 176 6.16 -15.13 -7.90
CA LEU A 176 7.15 -14.05 -8.10
C LEU A 176 8.52 -14.42 -7.55
N LYS A 177 8.59 -15.00 -6.35
CA LYS A 177 9.88 -15.50 -5.81
C LYS A 177 10.53 -16.55 -6.72
N SER A 178 9.76 -17.51 -7.18
CA SER A 178 10.26 -18.55 -8.07
C SER A 178 10.74 -17.96 -9.40
N PHE A 179 10.02 -16.99 -9.91
CA PHE A 179 10.34 -16.27 -11.13
C PHE A 179 11.65 -15.48 -10.99
N PHE A 180 11.80 -14.63 -9.97
CA PHE A 180 13.03 -13.86 -9.77
C PHE A 180 14.25 -14.76 -9.53
N ARG A 181 14.09 -15.87 -8.81
CA ARG A 181 15.16 -16.86 -8.64
C ARG A 181 15.62 -17.45 -9.97
N ALA A 182 14.70 -17.79 -10.85
CA ALA A 182 15.01 -18.33 -12.16
C ALA A 182 15.64 -17.32 -13.12
N LEU A 183 15.36 -16.02 -12.92
CA LEU A 183 16.05 -14.93 -13.64
C LEU A 183 17.50 -14.71 -13.17
N GLY A 184 17.98 -15.49 -12.21
CA GLY A 184 19.34 -15.38 -11.68
C GLY A 184 19.51 -14.28 -10.64
N HIS A 185 18.42 -13.64 -10.22
CA HIS A 185 18.47 -12.73 -9.07
C HIS A 185 18.79 -13.56 -7.83
N LYS A 186 19.99 -13.35 -7.28
CA LYS A 186 20.34 -13.95 -5.99
C LYS A 186 19.40 -13.34 -4.96
N GLU A 187 18.64 -14.20 -4.28
CA GLU A 187 17.89 -13.75 -3.10
C GLU A 187 18.89 -13.20 -2.07
N GLU A 188 19.26 -11.94 -2.20
CA GLU A 188 19.84 -11.22 -1.07
C GLU A 188 18.73 -10.98 -0.07
N LYS A 189 18.34 -12.05 0.61
CA LYS A 189 17.33 -11.98 1.67
C LYS A 189 17.86 -11.07 2.74
N VAL A 190 17.21 -9.94 2.91
CA VAL A 190 17.34 -9.19 4.16
C VAL A 190 16.90 -10.13 5.29
N LYS A 191 17.86 -10.61 6.08
CA LYS A 191 17.59 -11.57 7.16
C LYS A 191 17.43 -10.88 8.51
N LYS A 192 18.11 -9.75 8.70
CA LYS A 192 18.15 -9.03 9.97
C LYS A 192 17.83 -7.57 9.71
N VAL A 193 16.88 -7.06 10.45
CA VAL A 193 16.43 -5.66 10.36
C VAL A 193 16.51 -5.05 11.74
N MET A 194 17.14 -3.89 11.86
CA MET A 194 17.07 -3.05 13.05
C MET A 194 16.12 -1.89 12.76
N ILE A 195 15.16 -1.68 13.66
CA ILE A 195 14.21 -0.57 13.59
C ILE A 195 14.51 0.37 14.76
N CYS A 196 14.85 1.62 14.47
CA CYS A 196 15.06 2.62 15.51
C CYS A 196 13.75 3.37 15.76
N GLY A 197 13.17 3.18 16.95
CA GLY A 197 11.93 3.80 17.38
C GLY A 197 10.86 2.78 17.78
N GLY A 198 9.79 3.24 18.46
CA GLY A 198 8.71 2.39 18.99
C GLY A 198 7.30 2.85 18.62
N GLY A 199 7.14 3.66 17.56
CA GLY A 199 5.84 4.15 17.11
C GLY A 199 5.00 3.12 16.34
N HIS A 200 3.82 3.52 15.87
CA HIS A 200 2.90 2.63 15.16
C HIS A 200 3.49 2.04 13.87
N VAL A 201 4.27 2.82 13.11
CA VAL A 201 4.98 2.30 11.92
C VAL A 201 5.90 1.14 12.31
N CYS A 202 6.68 1.31 13.40
CA CYS A 202 7.56 0.25 13.91
C CYS A 202 6.77 -1.01 14.25
N PHE A 203 5.65 -0.87 14.97
CA PHE A 203 4.78 -1.99 15.33
C PHE A 203 4.31 -2.76 14.09
N TYR A 204 3.70 -2.09 13.12
CA TYR A 204 3.19 -2.72 11.90
C TYR A 204 4.30 -3.37 11.10
N LEU A 205 5.40 -2.65 10.91
CA LEU A 205 6.55 -3.13 10.16
C LEU A 205 7.20 -4.36 10.83
N ALA A 206 7.41 -4.31 12.14
CA ALA A 206 8.01 -5.43 12.87
C ALA A 206 7.16 -6.71 12.73
N VAL A 207 5.84 -6.60 12.86
CA VAL A 207 4.91 -7.74 12.69
C VAL A 207 5.03 -8.32 11.27
N GLN A 208 5.02 -7.47 10.25
CA GLN A 208 5.09 -7.91 8.85
C GLN A 208 6.43 -8.59 8.53
N LEU A 209 7.54 -8.00 8.98
CA LEU A 209 8.88 -8.54 8.73
C LEU A 209 9.10 -9.88 9.47
N GLN A 210 8.59 -10.02 10.70
CA GLN A 210 8.61 -11.29 11.42
C GLN A 210 7.79 -12.37 10.70
N GLN A 211 6.60 -12.03 10.22
CA GLN A 211 5.77 -12.94 9.41
C GLN A 211 6.45 -13.36 8.11
N ALA A 212 7.28 -12.49 7.54
CA ALA A 212 8.11 -12.79 6.38
C ALA A 212 9.39 -13.61 6.73
N GLY A 213 9.59 -13.96 8.00
CA GLY A 213 10.72 -14.78 8.46
C GLY A 213 12.00 -13.99 8.72
N MET A 214 11.95 -12.68 8.85
CA MET A 214 13.10 -11.85 9.17
C MET A 214 13.31 -11.73 10.69
N GLN A 215 14.56 -11.61 11.11
CA GLN A 215 14.91 -11.27 12.48
C GLN A 215 14.81 -9.76 12.67
N VAL A 216 13.93 -9.32 13.55
CA VAL A 216 13.72 -7.89 13.82
C VAL A 216 14.26 -7.57 15.21
N LYS A 217 15.06 -6.50 15.29
CA LYS A 217 15.53 -5.88 16.53
C LYS A 217 14.97 -4.45 16.57
N ILE A 218 14.38 -4.06 17.68
CA ILE A 218 13.84 -2.72 17.96
C ILE A 218 14.74 -2.04 18.99
#